data_49b4353ea6f50d35e07522efb325fcdc
#
_entry.id   49b4353ea6f50d35e07522efb325fcdc
#
_cell.length_a   1.000
_cell.length_b   1.000
_cell.length_c   1.000
_cell.angle_alpha   90.00
_cell.angle_beta   90.00
_cell.angle_gamma   90.00
#
_symmetry.space_group_name_H-M   'P 1'
#
loop_
_entity.id
_entity.type
_entity.pdbx_description
1 polymer ?
#
loop_
_entity_poly.entity_id
_entity_poly.type
_entity_poly.pdbx_seq_one_letter_code
_entity_poly.pdbx_strand_id
1 'polypeptide(L)'
;MRHEIYPALTRRSVLKYGAWISAASAFPRLAMAFAQALGPVMEKLSAYMAEARNRALPENVARETKHHILDTFAAMVSGSELLPGRLAIQFARNYGGQKIATVVATPILCGPIEAAFANGELAHSDETDDDFTTGGAHPGCAVVPAALALGEQFGISGTHFLRAVSLGYDIALRAMKTVGPGMKETHNLVGTMGGSAAAGCVASLSAQQMRSLLDYAAQQAGAGIGAWRRDTDHVEKAFLFGAMGARNGVNAALVVHQGWSGVNDVLSGPSNFVESYNAKADPAGMIDQLGVVYGVMLTTLKKWTTGGPIQAPLDALENLQKRQPFQADQVEKVVVRTATSAAYTVNNRDMPDICLQHLVAVMLLDKTVSFHAAHDNARMQDPAVLRQRAKVQLVPDEELEKLIPVRVAIVEATLSDGRHLTERVEHVRGTPENPMTQSEVIAKARELMTGVLGAATCSKLIERVLALDNVKDIRELRPLLRGPDHAKRSSVLNVALNQQG
;
A
#
# COMPACT_ATOMS: atom_id res chain seq x y z
N MET A 1 42.61 40.67 -18.92
CA MET A 1 41.61 41.76 -19.02
C MET A 1 41.38 42.04 -20.50
N ARG A 2 40.31 41.59 -21.08
CA ARG A 2 39.78 42.06 -22.37
C ARG A 2 38.29 42.25 -22.19
N HIS A 3 37.84 43.53 -22.23
CA HIS A 3 36.44 43.94 -22.27
C HIS A 3 35.90 43.64 -23.67
N GLU A 4 34.94 42.72 -23.80
CA GLU A 4 34.13 42.61 -25.01
C GLU A 4 33.07 43.71 -24.98
N ILE A 5 33.15 44.59 -25.93
CA ILE A 5 32.17 45.69 -26.16
C ILE A 5 31.05 45.15 -27.06
N TYR A 6 29.84 45.05 -26.51
CA TYR A 6 28.63 44.73 -27.31
C TYR A 6 28.35 45.87 -28.29
N PRO A 7 28.10 45.58 -29.59
CA PRO A 7 27.80 46.62 -30.54
C PRO A 7 26.41 47.20 -30.29
N ALA A 8 26.29 48.52 -30.28
CA ALA A 8 25.06 49.27 -30.08
C ALA A 8 24.06 48.98 -31.23
N LEU A 9 22.84 48.62 -30.87
CA LEU A 9 21.73 48.41 -31.81
C LEU A 9 21.42 49.69 -32.59
N THR A 10 21.59 49.68 -33.92
CA THR A 10 21.28 50.82 -34.77
C THR A 10 19.78 50.82 -35.15
N ARG A 11 19.20 52.00 -35.47
CA ARG A 11 17.80 52.14 -35.92
C ARG A 11 17.43 51.20 -37.07
N ARG A 12 18.38 50.77 -37.90
CA ARG A 12 18.17 49.82 -38.99
C ARG A 12 18.00 48.34 -38.50
N SER A 13 18.64 47.99 -37.40
CA SER A 13 18.49 46.66 -36.78
C SER A 13 17.11 46.52 -36.14
N VAL A 14 16.61 47.57 -35.49
CA VAL A 14 15.27 47.56 -34.86
C VAL A 14 14.14 47.42 -35.89
N LEU A 15 14.29 48.01 -37.08
CA LEU A 15 13.30 47.87 -38.16
C LEU A 15 13.33 46.49 -38.83
N LYS A 16 14.47 45.81 -38.89
CA LYS A 16 14.57 44.41 -39.37
C LYS A 16 13.97 43.40 -38.38
N TYR A 17 14.11 43.61 -37.09
CA TYR A 17 13.51 42.73 -36.07
C TYR A 17 12.04 43.05 -35.81
N GLY A 18 11.58 44.31 -36.04
CA GLY A 18 10.19 44.70 -35.96
C GLY A 18 9.29 44.01 -37.01
N ALA A 19 9.84 43.73 -38.20
CA ALA A 19 9.11 43.01 -39.26
C ALA A 19 8.87 41.50 -38.93
N TRP A 20 9.70 40.90 -38.11
CA TRP A 20 9.52 39.52 -37.64
C TRP A 20 8.53 39.39 -36.49
N ILE A 21 8.36 40.41 -35.65
CA ILE A 21 7.37 40.46 -34.58
C ILE A 21 5.97 40.61 -35.14
N SER A 22 5.78 41.34 -36.27
CA SER A 22 4.49 41.48 -36.92
C SER A 22 4.01 40.23 -37.68
N ALA A 23 4.95 39.32 -38.05
CA ALA A 23 4.59 38.04 -38.66
C ALA A 23 4.18 36.98 -37.62
N ALA A 24 4.65 37.11 -36.37
CA ALA A 24 4.29 36.18 -35.25
C ALA A 24 2.86 36.41 -34.70
N SER A 25 2.28 37.61 -34.94
CA SER A 25 0.90 37.90 -34.54
C SER A 25 -0.19 37.40 -35.52
N ALA A 26 0.21 36.86 -36.67
CA ALA A 26 -0.71 36.27 -37.67
C ALA A 26 -0.92 34.74 -37.49
N PHE A 27 -0.34 34.11 -36.45
CA PHE A 27 -0.51 32.70 -36.16
C PHE A 27 -1.22 32.38 -34.81
N PRO A 28 -2.41 32.98 -34.52
CA PRO A 28 -3.20 32.50 -33.39
C PRO A 28 -4.04 31.26 -33.72
N ARG A 29 -3.99 30.72 -34.95
CA ARG A 29 -4.84 29.60 -35.38
C ARG A 29 -4.15 28.26 -35.60
N LEU A 30 -2.81 28.17 -35.55
CA LEU A 30 -2.12 26.90 -35.66
C LEU A 30 -1.83 26.23 -34.30
N ALA A 31 -1.95 26.96 -33.20
CA ALA A 31 -1.82 26.38 -31.85
C ALA A 31 -3.08 25.62 -31.38
N MET A 32 -4.19 25.66 -32.11
CA MET A 32 -5.43 24.93 -31.81
C MET A 32 -5.53 23.56 -32.52
N ALA A 33 -4.56 23.16 -33.32
CA ALA A 33 -4.69 21.98 -34.19
C ALA A 33 -4.23 20.65 -33.57
N PHE A 34 -3.81 20.61 -32.29
CA PHE A 34 -3.48 19.38 -31.58
C PHE A 34 -4.13 19.27 -30.20
N ALA A 35 -5.36 19.73 -30.06
CA ALA A 35 -6.19 19.20 -28.99
C ALA A 35 -6.49 17.75 -29.38
N GLN A 36 -5.64 16.83 -28.89
CA GLN A 36 -5.90 15.40 -29.05
C GLN A 36 -7.34 15.12 -28.64
N ALA A 37 -8.14 14.52 -29.53
CA ALA A 37 -9.52 14.16 -29.21
C ALA A 37 -9.50 13.23 -27.99
N LEU A 38 -10.37 13.50 -27.03
CA LEU A 38 -10.50 12.69 -25.82
C LEU A 38 -10.92 11.27 -26.22
N GLY A 39 -10.10 10.28 -25.88
CA GLY A 39 -10.40 8.87 -26.13
C GLY A 39 -11.52 8.36 -25.22
N PRO A 40 -12.32 7.38 -25.69
CA PRO A 40 -13.48 6.90 -24.95
C PRO A 40 -13.11 6.26 -23.60
N VAL A 41 -11.92 5.68 -23.47
CA VAL A 41 -11.42 5.12 -22.22
C VAL A 41 -11.20 6.22 -21.18
N MET A 42 -10.50 7.29 -21.56
CA MET A 42 -10.22 8.41 -20.65
C MET A 42 -11.50 9.16 -20.28
N GLU A 43 -12.40 9.36 -21.25
CA GLU A 43 -13.70 10.00 -20.99
C GLU A 43 -14.50 9.24 -19.92
N LYS A 44 -14.69 7.92 -20.13
CA LYS A 44 -15.44 7.06 -19.20
C LYS A 44 -14.75 6.95 -17.84
N LEU A 45 -13.43 6.77 -17.81
CA LEU A 45 -12.66 6.64 -16.57
C LEU A 45 -12.72 7.92 -15.75
N SER A 46 -12.44 9.09 -16.36
CA SER A 46 -12.43 10.38 -15.64
C SER A 46 -13.81 10.77 -15.12
N ALA A 47 -14.89 10.48 -15.87
CA ALA A 47 -16.26 10.68 -15.41
C ALA A 47 -16.57 9.76 -14.20
N TYR A 48 -16.23 8.48 -14.29
CA TYR A 48 -16.40 7.50 -13.19
C TYR A 48 -15.71 7.96 -11.92
N MET A 49 -14.46 8.43 -12.03
CA MET A 49 -13.67 8.91 -10.87
C MET A 49 -14.30 10.18 -10.27
N ALA A 50 -14.70 11.15 -11.09
CA ALA A 50 -15.30 12.39 -10.60
C ALA A 50 -16.66 12.19 -9.89
N GLU A 51 -17.44 11.20 -10.33
CA GLU A 51 -18.74 10.85 -9.74
C GLU A 51 -18.62 10.04 -8.45
N ALA A 52 -17.47 9.43 -8.18
CA ALA A 52 -17.30 8.48 -7.07
C ALA A 52 -17.71 9.08 -5.72
N ARG A 53 -17.43 10.36 -5.47
CA ARG A 53 -17.80 11.08 -4.23
C ARG A 53 -19.31 11.05 -3.93
N ASN A 54 -20.13 10.97 -4.98
CA ASN A 54 -21.60 11.00 -4.89
C ASN A 54 -22.23 9.62 -5.08
N ARG A 55 -21.48 8.63 -5.60
CA ARG A 55 -21.99 7.29 -5.89
C ARG A 55 -22.16 6.51 -4.60
N ALA A 56 -23.36 5.97 -4.38
CA ALA A 56 -23.59 5.02 -3.29
C ALA A 56 -22.80 3.72 -3.57
N LEU A 57 -22.12 3.23 -2.54
CA LEU A 57 -21.47 1.92 -2.62
C LEU A 57 -22.48 0.81 -2.30
N PRO A 58 -22.39 -0.36 -2.94
CA PRO A 58 -23.07 -1.55 -2.47
C PRO A 58 -22.71 -1.85 -1.01
N GLU A 59 -23.66 -2.40 -0.24
CA GLU A 59 -23.47 -2.61 1.21
C GLU A 59 -22.27 -3.49 1.53
N ASN A 60 -22.07 -4.58 0.78
CA ASN A 60 -20.90 -5.46 0.93
C ASN A 60 -19.59 -4.73 0.62
N VAL A 61 -19.56 -3.89 -0.43
CA VAL A 61 -18.37 -3.09 -0.78
C VAL A 61 -18.06 -2.08 0.33
N ALA A 62 -19.07 -1.39 0.84
CA ALA A 62 -18.91 -0.44 1.94
C ALA A 62 -18.37 -1.13 3.21
N ARG A 63 -18.87 -2.33 3.53
CA ARG A 63 -18.42 -3.12 4.67
C ARG A 63 -16.96 -3.54 4.52
N GLU A 64 -16.60 -4.14 3.39
CA GLU A 64 -15.21 -4.56 3.14
C GLU A 64 -14.25 -3.36 3.10
N THR A 65 -14.66 -2.22 2.53
CA THR A 65 -13.84 -1.01 2.57
C THR A 65 -13.57 -0.55 4.01
N LYS A 66 -14.55 -0.66 4.92
CA LYS A 66 -14.33 -0.37 6.35
C LYS A 66 -13.34 -1.35 7.00
N HIS A 67 -13.40 -2.63 6.65
CA HIS A 67 -12.47 -3.63 7.13
C HIS A 67 -11.02 -3.31 6.68
N HIS A 68 -10.81 -2.98 5.40
CA HIS A 68 -9.50 -2.59 4.87
C HIS A 68 -8.99 -1.27 5.48
N ILE A 69 -9.85 -0.29 5.71
CA ILE A 69 -9.50 0.95 6.43
C ILE A 69 -9.04 0.62 7.85
N LEU A 70 -9.78 -0.24 8.56
CA LEU A 70 -9.44 -0.64 9.93
C LEU A 70 -8.11 -1.40 9.97
N ASP A 71 -7.90 -2.31 9.04
CA ASP A 71 -6.66 -3.07 8.91
C ASP A 71 -5.45 -2.17 8.65
N THR A 72 -5.59 -1.22 7.71
CA THR A 72 -4.52 -0.26 7.40
C THR A 72 -4.23 0.68 8.59
N PHE A 73 -5.26 1.15 9.31
CA PHE A 73 -5.03 1.93 10.53
C PHE A 73 -4.31 1.10 11.60
N ALA A 74 -4.67 -0.17 11.74
CA ALA A 74 -4.00 -1.05 12.68
C ALA A 74 -2.53 -1.28 12.29
N ALA A 75 -2.24 -1.49 10.99
CA ALA A 75 -0.88 -1.60 10.46
C ALA A 75 -0.06 -0.32 10.70
N MET A 76 -0.65 0.88 10.47
CA MET A 76 0.04 2.14 10.79
C MET A 76 0.37 2.26 12.27
N VAL A 77 -0.54 1.85 13.14
CA VAL A 77 -0.34 1.95 14.60
C VAL A 77 0.75 0.98 15.05
N SER A 78 0.69 -0.28 14.66
CA SER A 78 1.74 -1.26 15.01
C SER A 78 3.08 -0.93 14.36
N GLY A 79 3.06 -0.49 13.09
CA GLY A 79 4.25 -0.06 12.35
C GLY A 79 5.02 1.08 13.01
N SER A 80 4.36 1.91 13.84
CA SER A 80 5.02 2.98 14.61
C SER A 80 6.06 2.47 15.61
N GLU A 81 5.98 1.20 16.00
CA GLU A 81 6.94 0.55 16.89
C GLU A 81 8.13 -0.07 16.14
N LEU A 82 8.04 -0.20 14.80
CA LEU A 82 9.07 -0.80 13.96
C LEU A 82 10.05 0.26 13.42
N LEU A 83 11.22 -0.17 12.95
CA LEU A 83 12.27 0.72 12.47
C LEU A 83 11.80 1.64 11.33
N PRO A 84 11.15 1.17 10.25
CA PRO A 84 10.70 2.04 9.17
C PRO A 84 9.76 3.15 9.68
N GLY A 85 8.78 2.78 10.50
CA GLY A 85 7.83 3.73 11.08
C GLY A 85 8.49 4.76 12.00
N ARG A 86 9.46 4.36 12.83
CA ARG A 86 10.20 5.30 13.67
C ARG A 86 11.00 6.32 12.85
N LEU A 87 11.62 5.87 11.75
CA LEU A 87 12.33 6.77 10.82
C LEU A 87 11.36 7.73 10.12
N ALA A 88 10.19 7.26 9.71
CA ALA A 88 9.15 8.10 9.11
C ALA A 88 8.61 9.15 10.09
N ILE A 89 8.38 8.78 11.34
CA ILE A 89 7.96 9.71 12.41
C ILE A 89 9.05 10.78 12.64
N GLN A 90 10.31 10.39 12.65
CA GLN A 90 11.42 11.34 12.79
C GLN A 90 11.51 12.28 11.58
N PHE A 91 11.32 11.77 10.37
CA PHE A 91 11.26 12.59 9.15
C PHE A 91 10.12 13.61 9.23
N ALA A 92 8.90 13.20 9.57
CA ALA A 92 7.76 14.09 9.71
C ALA A 92 7.97 15.15 10.79
N ARG A 93 8.65 14.82 11.89
CA ARG A 93 9.00 15.78 12.95
C ARG A 93 9.96 16.86 12.45
N ASN A 94 10.93 16.50 11.62
CA ASN A 94 11.97 17.41 11.15
C ASN A 94 11.53 18.23 9.93
N TYR A 95 10.70 17.68 9.07
CA TYR A 95 10.36 18.26 7.77
C TYR A 95 8.85 18.45 7.54
N GLY A 96 8.03 18.33 8.57
CA GLY A 96 6.57 18.23 8.44
C GLY A 96 5.82 19.47 7.98
N GLY A 97 6.41 20.65 7.93
CA GLY A 97 5.76 21.87 7.42
C GLY A 97 4.52 22.30 8.23
N GLN A 98 3.40 22.55 7.55
CA GLN A 98 2.15 23.02 8.16
C GLN A 98 1.47 21.94 9.00
N LYS A 99 0.81 22.32 10.09
CA LYS A 99 0.15 21.40 11.04
C LYS A 99 -1.31 21.10 10.62
N ILE A 100 -1.48 20.32 9.56
CA ILE A 100 -2.78 20.02 8.95
C ILE A 100 -3.24 18.58 9.18
N ALA A 101 -2.41 17.62 8.86
CA ALA A 101 -2.75 16.20 8.81
C ALA A 101 -1.98 15.39 9.87
N THR A 102 -2.61 14.35 10.39
CA THR A 102 -2.11 13.50 11.47
C THR A 102 -1.06 12.53 10.97
N VAL A 103 0.06 12.42 11.68
CA VAL A 103 0.94 11.25 11.64
C VAL A 103 0.43 10.27 12.69
N VAL A 104 -0.07 9.13 12.24
CA VAL A 104 -0.76 8.13 13.07
C VAL A 104 0.16 7.63 14.18
N ALA A 105 -0.42 7.27 15.32
CA ALA A 105 0.26 6.83 16.54
C ALA A 105 1.20 7.88 17.17
N THR A 106 1.08 9.16 16.79
CA THR A 106 1.89 10.25 17.33
C THR A 106 1.06 11.50 17.63
N PRO A 107 1.56 12.47 18.41
CA PRO A 107 0.93 13.79 18.55
C PRO A 107 1.23 14.72 17.37
N ILE A 108 2.00 14.29 16.36
CA ILE A 108 2.49 15.14 15.28
C ILE A 108 1.37 15.45 14.29
N LEU A 109 1.26 16.72 13.91
CA LEU A 109 0.57 17.19 12.72
C LEU A 109 1.60 17.76 11.77
N CYS A 110 1.47 17.46 10.47
CA CYS A 110 2.34 18.00 9.44
C CYS A 110 1.56 18.35 8.16
N GLY A 111 2.24 18.76 7.11
CA GLY A 111 1.62 18.96 5.81
C GLY A 111 1.00 17.67 5.27
N PRO A 112 -0.01 17.75 4.40
CA PRO A 112 -0.70 16.55 3.93
C PRO A 112 0.20 15.64 3.09
N ILE A 113 1.18 16.18 2.37
CA ILE A 113 2.15 15.40 1.58
C ILE A 113 3.05 14.59 2.52
N GLU A 114 3.59 15.23 3.55
CA GLU A 114 4.48 14.64 4.55
C GLU A 114 3.73 13.64 5.44
N ALA A 115 2.46 13.95 5.78
CA ALA A 115 1.61 13.04 6.54
C ALA A 115 1.29 11.76 5.74
N ALA A 116 0.94 11.91 4.46
CA ALA A 116 0.69 10.78 3.58
C ALA A 116 1.94 9.91 3.42
N PHE A 117 3.11 10.53 3.23
CA PHE A 117 4.39 9.86 3.16
C PHE A 117 4.68 9.05 4.44
N ALA A 118 4.62 9.71 5.59
CA ALA A 118 4.92 9.06 6.87
C ALA A 118 3.93 7.93 7.20
N ASN A 119 2.63 8.16 6.98
CA ASN A 119 1.60 7.16 7.22
C ASN A 119 1.68 5.98 6.24
N GLY A 120 2.11 6.21 5.00
CA GLY A 120 2.39 5.14 4.03
C GLY A 120 3.55 4.25 4.47
N GLU A 121 4.62 4.85 4.99
CA GLU A 121 5.74 4.12 5.58
C GLU A 121 5.30 3.32 6.82
N LEU A 122 4.50 3.93 7.71
CA LEU A 122 3.92 3.27 8.87
C LEU A 122 3.08 2.06 8.48
N ALA A 123 2.27 2.18 7.42
CA ALA A 123 1.33 1.14 7.00
C ALA A 123 2.02 -0.10 6.42
N HIS A 124 3.21 0.05 5.85
CA HIS A 124 4.01 -1.05 5.30
C HIS A 124 5.35 -1.23 6.03
N SER A 125 5.41 -0.87 7.32
CA SER A 125 6.62 -1.09 8.13
C SER A 125 6.96 -2.57 8.32
N ASP A 126 6.04 -3.45 7.96
CA ASP A 126 6.13 -4.91 7.95
C ASP A 126 5.20 -5.51 6.88
N GLU A 127 4.88 -6.79 7.00
CA GLU A 127 3.99 -7.52 6.10
C GLU A 127 2.52 -7.58 6.57
N THR A 128 2.11 -6.72 7.50
CA THR A 128 0.77 -6.79 8.14
C THR A 128 -0.36 -6.37 7.22
N ASP A 129 -0.14 -5.38 6.35
CA ASP A 129 -1.15 -4.77 5.47
C ASP A 129 -1.67 -5.70 4.37
N ASP A 130 -2.78 -5.31 3.76
CA ASP A 130 -3.47 -6.06 2.73
C ASP A 130 -2.68 -6.21 1.42
N ASP A 131 -3.05 -7.20 0.58
CA ASP A 131 -2.46 -7.37 -0.74
C ASP A 131 -3.50 -7.79 -1.80
N PHE A 132 -3.27 -7.43 -3.06
CA PHE A 132 -4.01 -8.01 -4.17
C PHE A 132 -3.57 -9.47 -4.39
N THR A 133 -4.52 -10.38 -4.29
CA THR A 133 -4.28 -11.82 -4.47
C THR A 133 -3.64 -12.14 -5.83
N THR A 134 -3.96 -11.35 -6.85
CA THR A 134 -3.59 -11.61 -8.26
C THR A 134 -2.25 -11.02 -8.67
N GLY A 135 -1.44 -10.43 -7.76
CA GLY A 135 -0.22 -9.83 -8.24
C GLY A 135 0.74 -9.21 -7.23
N GLY A 136 0.55 -9.45 -5.95
CA GLY A 136 1.53 -9.02 -4.96
C GLY A 136 1.73 -7.50 -4.87
N ALA A 137 0.66 -6.73 -4.95
CA ALA A 137 0.67 -5.29 -4.72
C ALA A 137 -0.21 -4.94 -3.51
N HIS A 138 0.21 -3.95 -2.75
CA HIS A 138 -0.39 -3.56 -1.48
C HIS A 138 -1.11 -2.21 -1.63
N PRO A 139 -2.42 -2.18 -1.93
CA PRO A 139 -3.12 -0.91 -2.16
C PRO A 139 -3.36 -0.10 -0.89
N GLY A 140 -3.67 -0.76 0.22
CA GLY A 140 -4.09 -0.12 1.46
C GLY A 140 -3.05 0.85 2.00
N CYS A 141 -1.78 0.47 2.01
CA CYS A 141 -0.68 1.27 2.57
C CYS A 141 -0.43 2.60 1.84
N ALA A 142 -0.94 2.79 0.63
CA ALA A 142 -0.86 4.07 -0.08
C ALA A 142 -2.21 4.78 -0.14
N VAL A 143 -3.30 4.07 -0.41
CA VAL A 143 -4.65 4.63 -0.62
C VAL A 143 -5.21 5.26 0.65
N VAL A 144 -5.17 4.54 1.78
CA VAL A 144 -5.74 5.02 3.04
C VAL A 144 -4.97 6.21 3.60
N PRO A 145 -3.61 6.22 3.64
CA PRO A 145 -2.83 7.39 4.04
C PRO A 145 -3.09 8.63 3.18
N ALA A 146 -3.17 8.47 1.84
CA ALA A 146 -3.45 9.58 0.93
C ALA A 146 -4.85 10.16 1.18
N ALA A 147 -5.87 9.31 1.31
CA ALA A 147 -7.23 9.71 1.61
C ALA A 147 -7.35 10.38 2.99
N LEU A 148 -6.67 9.87 4.02
CA LEU A 148 -6.68 10.42 5.38
C LEU A 148 -6.07 11.82 5.39
N ALA A 149 -4.88 11.99 4.80
CA ALA A 149 -4.16 13.27 4.83
C ALA A 149 -4.95 14.40 4.17
N LEU A 150 -5.52 14.17 2.99
CA LEU A 150 -6.37 15.16 2.32
C LEU A 150 -7.77 15.22 2.95
N GLY A 151 -8.29 14.12 3.47
CA GLY A 151 -9.54 14.09 4.22
C GLY A 151 -9.51 15.05 5.39
N GLU A 152 -8.44 15.06 6.15
CA GLU A 152 -8.23 16.00 7.25
C GLU A 152 -8.02 17.44 6.77
N GLN A 153 -7.36 17.65 5.64
CA GLN A 153 -7.21 19.00 5.06
C GLN A 153 -8.56 19.60 4.67
N PHE A 154 -9.39 18.85 3.98
CA PHE A 154 -10.65 19.32 3.45
C PHE A 154 -11.85 19.15 4.40
N GLY A 155 -11.72 18.41 5.50
CA GLY A 155 -12.78 18.17 6.47
C GLY A 155 -13.95 17.38 5.88
N ILE A 156 -13.67 16.32 5.13
CA ILE A 156 -14.71 15.51 4.48
C ILE A 156 -15.44 14.59 5.47
N SER A 157 -16.65 14.16 5.11
CA SER A 157 -17.40 13.16 5.88
C SER A 157 -16.79 11.76 5.77
N GLY A 158 -17.10 10.90 6.74
CA GLY A 158 -16.70 9.49 6.69
C GLY A 158 -17.27 8.73 5.49
N THR A 159 -18.48 9.06 5.04
CA THR A 159 -19.05 8.51 3.79
C THR A 159 -18.22 8.92 2.57
N HIS A 160 -17.78 10.18 2.50
CA HIS A 160 -16.93 10.62 1.40
C HIS A 160 -15.55 9.94 1.46
N PHE A 161 -14.97 9.81 2.65
CA PHE A 161 -13.72 9.09 2.88
C PHE A 161 -13.83 7.62 2.44
N LEU A 162 -14.91 6.93 2.82
CA LEU A 162 -15.18 5.55 2.42
C LEU A 162 -15.23 5.38 0.89
N ARG A 163 -15.93 6.28 0.21
CA ARG A 163 -16.02 6.29 -1.27
C ARG A 163 -14.68 6.56 -1.94
N ALA A 164 -13.90 7.47 -1.39
CA ALA A 164 -12.56 7.80 -1.88
C ALA A 164 -11.61 6.60 -1.76
N VAL A 165 -11.60 5.92 -0.60
CA VAL A 165 -10.79 4.71 -0.40
C VAL A 165 -11.22 3.61 -1.37
N SER A 166 -12.52 3.32 -1.49
CA SER A 166 -13.04 2.31 -2.44
C SER A 166 -12.62 2.61 -3.89
N LEU A 167 -12.69 3.89 -4.31
CA LEU A 167 -12.21 4.31 -5.64
C LEU A 167 -10.69 4.07 -5.79
N GLY A 168 -9.91 4.38 -4.76
CA GLY A 168 -8.47 4.17 -4.77
C GLY A 168 -8.09 2.71 -5.04
N TYR A 169 -8.71 1.78 -4.33
CA TYR A 169 -8.52 0.33 -4.57
C TYR A 169 -8.94 -0.08 -5.98
N ASP A 170 -10.03 0.48 -6.48
CA ASP A 170 -10.56 0.16 -7.81
C ASP A 170 -9.59 0.59 -8.93
N ILE A 171 -9.10 1.82 -8.88
CA ILE A 171 -8.15 2.33 -9.87
C ILE A 171 -6.78 1.66 -9.75
N ALA A 172 -6.32 1.37 -8.53
CA ALA A 172 -5.09 0.62 -8.26
C ALA A 172 -5.09 -0.75 -8.93
N LEU A 173 -6.17 -1.52 -8.75
CA LEU A 173 -6.32 -2.85 -9.36
C LEU A 173 -6.36 -2.79 -10.89
N ARG A 174 -7.08 -1.82 -11.46
CA ARG A 174 -7.20 -1.63 -12.91
C ARG A 174 -5.85 -1.28 -13.53
N ALA A 175 -5.13 -0.34 -12.94
CA ALA A 175 -3.78 0.01 -13.37
C ALA A 175 -2.84 -1.21 -13.32
N MET A 176 -2.89 -1.98 -12.23
CA MET A 176 -2.12 -3.20 -12.08
C MET A 176 -2.44 -4.22 -13.16
N LYS A 177 -3.72 -4.52 -13.41
CA LYS A 177 -4.13 -5.52 -14.42
C LYS A 177 -3.81 -5.08 -15.84
N THR A 178 -3.89 -3.77 -16.13
CA THR A 178 -3.69 -3.23 -17.50
C THR A 178 -2.21 -3.03 -17.80
N VAL A 179 -1.48 -2.35 -16.92
CA VAL A 179 -0.09 -1.93 -17.16
C VAL A 179 0.92 -2.85 -16.47
N GLY A 180 0.57 -3.33 -15.26
CA GLY A 180 1.45 -4.14 -14.42
C GLY A 180 2.11 -5.35 -15.08
N PRO A 181 1.44 -6.13 -15.96
CA PRO A 181 2.07 -7.27 -16.61
C PRO A 181 3.31 -6.95 -17.46
N GLY A 182 3.49 -5.68 -17.85
CA GLY A 182 4.71 -5.22 -18.55
C GLY A 182 5.85 -4.80 -17.62
N MET A 183 5.60 -4.73 -16.30
CA MET A 183 6.53 -4.19 -15.31
C MET A 183 7.12 -5.30 -14.45
N LYS A 184 8.39 -5.13 -14.04
CA LYS A 184 9.05 -6.02 -13.06
C LYS A 184 8.73 -5.67 -11.62
N GLU A 185 8.28 -4.45 -11.39
CA GLU A 185 7.94 -3.91 -10.08
C GLU A 185 6.68 -3.05 -10.22
N THR A 186 5.63 -3.37 -9.47
CA THR A 186 4.29 -2.77 -9.63
C THR A 186 3.81 -1.98 -8.41
N HIS A 187 4.52 -2.04 -7.29
CA HIS A 187 4.04 -1.46 -6.03
C HIS A 187 3.89 0.06 -6.11
N ASN A 188 4.88 0.77 -6.69
CA ASN A 188 4.76 2.21 -6.90
C ASN A 188 3.63 2.57 -7.90
N LEU A 189 3.44 1.75 -8.96
CA LEU A 189 2.33 1.94 -9.89
C LEU A 189 0.99 1.90 -9.15
N VAL A 190 0.76 0.82 -8.41
CA VAL A 190 -0.49 0.57 -7.67
C VAL A 190 -0.73 1.65 -6.63
N GLY A 191 0.29 1.93 -5.80
CA GLY A 191 0.21 2.96 -4.77
C GLY A 191 -0.04 4.36 -5.33
N THR A 192 0.67 4.76 -6.38
CA THR A 192 0.53 6.09 -6.98
C THR A 192 -0.82 6.26 -7.69
N MET A 193 -1.27 5.28 -8.49
CA MET A 193 -2.55 5.38 -9.20
C MET A 193 -3.72 5.31 -8.22
N GLY A 194 -3.68 4.40 -7.23
CA GLY A 194 -4.71 4.27 -6.21
C GLY A 194 -4.74 5.47 -5.27
N GLY A 195 -3.59 5.89 -4.76
CA GLY A 195 -3.46 7.06 -3.89
C GLY A 195 -3.94 8.34 -4.58
N SER A 196 -3.60 8.51 -5.88
CA SER A 196 -4.08 9.66 -6.68
C SER A 196 -5.59 9.64 -6.84
N ALA A 197 -6.19 8.50 -7.16
CA ALA A 197 -7.64 8.39 -7.34
C ALA A 197 -8.38 8.71 -6.04
N ALA A 198 -7.92 8.17 -4.91
CA ALA A 198 -8.47 8.48 -3.60
C ALA A 198 -8.33 9.97 -3.25
N ALA A 199 -7.13 10.53 -3.41
CA ALA A 199 -6.83 11.94 -3.15
C ALA A 199 -7.64 12.89 -4.05
N GLY A 200 -7.79 12.56 -5.34
CA GLY A 200 -8.61 13.32 -6.28
C GLY A 200 -10.10 13.30 -5.93
N CYS A 201 -10.61 12.16 -5.49
CA CYS A 201 -11.98 12.04 -4.99
C CYS A 201 -12.18 12.91 -3.75
N VAL A 202 -11.27 12.83 -2.76
CA VAL A 202 -11.29 13.67 -1.55
C VAL A 202 -11.29 15.16 -1.90
N ALA A 203 -10.43 15.58 -2.82
CA ALA A 203 -10.34 16.96 -3.30
C ALA A 203 -11.54 17.38 -4.18
N SER A 204 -12.48 16.48 -4.43
CA SER A 204 -13.69 16.72 -5.26
C SER A 204 -13.37 17.21 -6.68
N LEU A 205 -12.32 16.69 -7.29
CA LEU A 205 -11.90 17.08 -8.64
C LEU A 205 -12.99 16.75 -9.69
N SER A 206 -13.16 17.66 -10.65
CA SER A 206 -14.04 17.45 -11.82
C SER A 206 -13.45 16.42 -12.77
N ALA A 207 -14.24 15.91 -13.72
CA ALA A 207 -13.75 14.95 -14.73
C ALA A 207 -12.55 15.49 -15.52
N GLN A 208 -12.54 16.78 -15.89
CA GLN A 208 -11.39 17.40 -16.51
C GLN A 208 -10.16 17.40 -15.62
N GLN A 209 -10.33 17.74 -14.35
CA GLN A 209 -9.24 17.71 -13.37
C GLN A 209 -8.77 16.27 -13.08
N MET A 210 -9.67 15.27 -13.10
CA MET A 210 -9.28 13.86 -12.98
C MET A 210 -8.38 13.40 -14.15
N ARG A 211 -8.57 13.95 -15.36
CA ARG A 211 -7.65 13.68 -16.49
C ARG A 211 -6.26 14.23 -16.21
N SER A 212 -6.18 15.49 -15.78
CA SER A 212 -4.89 16.09 -15.37
C SER A 212 -4.25 15.33 -14.20
N LEU A 213 -5.05 14.86 -13.24
CA LEU A 213 -4.58 14.05 -12.12
C LEU A 213 -3.94 12.74 -12.61
N LEU A 214 -4.57 12.05 -13.55
CA LEU A 214 -4.05 10.80 -14.11
C LEU A 214 -2.74 11.03 -14.87
N ASP A 215 -2.57 12.19 -15.54
CA ASP A 215 -1.29 12.54 -16.16
C ASP A 215 -0.18 12.72 -15.11
N TYR A 216 -0.39 13.54 -14.08
CA TYR A 216 0.59 13.70 -13.01
C TYR A 216 0.84 12.41 -12.22
N ALA A 217 -0.17 11.57 -12.07
CA ALA A 217 0.00 10.24 -11.47
C ALA A 217 0.88 9.33 -12.35
N ALA A 218 0.61 9.31 -13.66
CA ALA A 218 1.38 8.51 -14.61
C ALA A 218 2.88 8.89 -14.64
N GLN A 219 3.19 10.20 -14.58
CA GLN A 219 4.58 10.68 -14.50
C GLN A 219 5.32 10.21 -13.23
N GLN A 220 4.59 9.95 -12.14
CA GLN A 220 5.15 9.53 -10.86
C GLN A 220 5.06 8.01 -10.60
N ALA A 221 4.24 7.30 -11.37
CA ALA A 221 3.98 5.85 -11.22
C ALA A 221 5.07 4.96 -11.82
N GLY A 222 6.26 5.50 -12.06
CA GLY A 222 7.38 4.81 -12.70
C GLY A 222 7.67 3.45 -12.08
N ALA A 223 8.24 2.55 -12.88
CA ALA A 223 8.67 1.25 -12.42
C ALA A 223 9.73 1.41 -11.33
N GLY A 224 9.40 0.99 -10.13
CA GLY A 224 10.38 0.78 -9.07
C GLY A 224 11.40 -0.30 -9.48
N ILE A 225 12.48 -0.40 -8.76
CA ILE A 225 13.46 -1.47 -8.91
C ILE A 225 13.27 -2.51 -7.81
N GLY A 226 13.44 -3.78 -8.13
CA GLY A 226 13.26 -4.88 -7.15
C GLY A 226 14.44 -5.04 -6.18
N ALA A 227 15.27 -4.00 -5.97
CA ALA A 227 16.42 -4.06 -5.05
C ALA A 227 16.01 -4.26 -3.60
N TRP A 228 14.84 -3.77 -3.22
CA TRP A 228 14.22 -3.97 -1.91
C TRP A 228 14.13 -5.45 -1.48
N ARG A 229 14.18 -6.40 -2.43
CA ARG A 229 14.22 -7.84 -2.09
C ARG A 229 15.46 -8.24 -1.31
N ARG A 230 16.47 -7.37 -1.24
CA ARG A 230 17.69 -7.53 -0.45
C ARG A 230 17.65 -6.72 0.85
N ASP A 231 16.56 -5.98 1.07
CA ASP A 231 16.31 -5.25 2.31
C ASP A 231 16.26 -6.23 3.50
N THR A 232 16.80 -5.81 4.63
CA THR A 232 16.91 -6.61 5.85
C THR A 232 16.14 -6.04 7.02
N ASP A 233 15.51 -4.87 6.83
CA ASP A 233 14.83 -4.12 7.88
C ASP A 233 13.50 -3.45 7.45
N HIS A 234 13.00 -3.77 6.29
CA HIS A 234 11.80 -3.22 5.66
C HIS A 234 11.83 -1.72 5.31
N VAL A 235 12.90 -0.97 5.54
CA VAL A 235 12.92 0.49 5.33
C VAL A 235 12.76 0.85 3.85
N GLU A 236 13.58 0.25 2.96
CA GLU A 236 13.47 0.51 1.52
C GLU A 236 12.13 -0.01 0.95
N LYS A 237 11.68 -1.16 1.46
CA LYS A 237 10.43 -1.78 1.02
C LYS A 237 9.22 -0.93 1.39
N ALA A 238 9.11 -0.46 2.61
CA ALA A 238 8.03 0.41 3.08
C ALA A 238 8.01 1.75 2.31
N PHE A 239 9.18 2.31 2.02
CA PHE A 239 9.31 3.50 1.18
C PHE A 239 8.68 3.28 -0.20
N LEU A 240 8.99 2.16 -0.87
CA LEU A 240 8.50 1.89 -2.22
C LEU A 240 7.01 1.54 -2.24
N PHE A 241 6.54 0.73 -1.27
CA PHE A 241 5.20 0.15 -1.30
C PHE A 241 4.13 1.14 -0.84
N GLY A 242 4.38 1.82 0.29
CA GLY A 242 3.41 2.72 0.92
C GLY A 242 3.73 4.19 0.74
N ALA A 243 4.92 4.61 1.19
CA ALA A 243 5.27 6.03 1.31
C ALA A 243 5.28 6.78 -0.03
N MET A 244 5.93 6.22 -1.06
CA MET A 244 5.97 6.84 -2.39
C MET A 244 4.57 7.03 -2.97
N GLY A 245 3.78 5.95 -2.99
CA GLY A 245 2.44 5.97 -3.59
C GLY A 245 1.51 6.97 -2.91
N ALA A 246 1.48 6.98 -1.58
CA ALA A 246 0.67 7.90 -0.79
C ALA A 246 1.05 9.37 -1.04
N ARG A 247 2.35 9.69 -0.95
CA ARG A 247 2.89 11.02 -1.23
C ARG A 247 2.58 11.49 -2.65
N ASN A 248 2.86 10.64 -3.65
CA ASN A 248 2.67 10.95 -5.06
C ASN A 248 1.20 11.26 -5.36
N GLY A 249 0.28 10.46 -4.79
CA GLY A 249 -1.15 10.67 -4.93
C GLY A 249 -1.62 12.01 -4.37
N VAL A 250 -1.21 12.35 -3.16
CA VAL A 250 -1.53 13.63 -2.53
C VAL A 250 -0.93 14.80 -3.32
N ASN A 251 0.35 14.69 -3.74
CA ASN A 251 1.00 15.72 -4.53
C ASN A 251 0.26 15.96 -5.86
N ALA A 252 -0.05 14.90 -6.61
CA ALA A 252 -0.79 15.02 -7.88
C ALA A 252 -2.16 15.69 -7.68
N ALA A 253 -2.91 15.32 -6.64
CA ALA A 253 -4.21 15.90 -6.36
C ALA A 253 -4.11 17.40 -5.98
N LEU A 254 -3.13 17.78 -5.17
CA LEU A 254 -2.96 19.17 -4.72
C LEU A 254 -2.53 20.10 -5.85
N VAL A 255 -1.58 19.71 -6.72
CA VAL A 255 -1.17 20.57 -7.85
C VAL A 255 -2.34 20.80 -8.81
N VAL A 256 -3.14 19.76 -9.08
CA VAL A 256 -4.34 19.90 -9.93
C VAL A 256 -5.42 20.73 -9.24
N HIS A 257 -5.63 20.55 -7.94
CA HIS A 257 -6.56 21.37 -7.16
C HIS A 257 -6.19 22.86 -7.18
N GLN A 258 -4.89 23.18 -7.24
CA GLN A 258 -4.37 24.54 -7.39
C GLN A 258 -4.47 25.09 -8.84
N GLY A 259 -5.03 24.33 -9.77
CA GLY A 259 -5.27 24.78 -11.14
C GLY A 259 -4.20 24.36 -12.16
N TRP A 260 -3.27 23.46 -11.80
CA TRP A 260 -2.34 22.91 -12.79
C TRP A 260 -3.09 21.99 -13.75
N SER A 261 -2.82 22.15 -15.04
CA SER A 261 -3.36 21.32 -16.11
C SER A 261 -2.30 20.35 -16.61
N GLY A 262 -2.74 19.17 -17.06
CA GLY A 262 -1.92 18.17 -17.74
C GLY A 262 -2.45 17.86 -19.13
N VAL A 263 -1.93 16.82 -19.79
CA VAL A 263 -2.47 16.34 -21.05
C VAL A 263 -3.90 15.80 -20.84
N ASN A 264 -4.74 16.03 -21.85
CA ASN A 264 -6.16 15.72 -21.72
C ASN A 264 -6.43 14.20 -21.75
N ASP A 265 -5.53 13.42 -22.37
CA ASP A 265 -5.61 11.94 -22.42
C ASP A 265 -4.21 11.34 -22.37
N VAL A 266 -3.83 10.83 -21.20
CA VAL A 266 -2.54 10.14 -20.96
C VAL A 266 -2.61 8.66 -21.32
N LEU A 267 -3.80 8.10 -21.59
CA LEU A 267 -4.01 6.68 -21.87
C LEU A 267 -3.98 6.36 -23.37
N SER A 268 -4.11 7.36 -24.25
CA SER A 268 -4.13 7.17 -25.69
C SER A 268 -3.24 8.17 -26.44
N GLY A 269 -3.01 7.90 -27.72
CA GLY A 269 -2.10 8.70 -28.57
C GLY A 269 -0.63 8.29 -28.42
N PRO A 270 0.28 8.99 -29.12
CA PRO A 270 1.70 8.65 -29.09
C PRO A 270 2.32 8.95 -27.72
N SER A 271 3.27 8.11 -27.31
CA SER A 271 4.00 8.24 -26.02
C SER A 271 3.05 8.25 -24.80
N ASN A 272 1.95 7.49 -24.89
CA ASN A 272 1.01 7.38 -23.78
C ASN A 272 1.53 6.50 -22.65
N PHE A 273 0.88 6.60 -21.48
CA PHE A 273 1.26 5.87 -20.28
C PHE A 273 1.27 4.35 -20.46
N VAL A 274 0.24 3.81 -21.11
CA VAL A 274 0.09 2.36 -21.27
C VAL A 274 1.20 1.82 -22.18
N GLU A 275 1.45 2.47 -23.32
CA GLU A 275 2.51 2.10 -24.28
C GLU A 275 3.90 2.15 -23.63
N SER A 276 4.15 3.15 -22.77
CA SER A 276 5.45 3.37 -22.12
C SER A 276 5.88 2.22 -21.21
N TYR A 277 4.92 1.50 -20.62
CA TYR A 277 5.20 0.41 -19.69
C TYR A 277 4.80 -0.97 -20.21
N ASN A 278 3.79 -1.05 -21.06
CA ASN A 278 3.30 -2.30 -21.62
C ASN A 278 2.68 -2.07 -23.01
N ALA A 279 3.53 -2.03 -24.04
CA ALA A 279 3.10 -1.78 -25.42
C ALA A 279 2.08 -2.80 -25.97
N LYS A 280 1.82 -3.91 -25.27
CA LYS A 280 0.83 -4.93 -25.64
C LYS A 280 -0.50 -4.79 -24.88
N ALA A 281 -0.56 -3.90 -23.91
CA ALA A 281 -1.75 -3.74 -23.09
C ALA A 281 -2.85 -2.99 -23.87
N ASP A 282 -4.10 -3.38 -23.60
CA ASP A 282 -5.28 -2.65 -24.07
C ASP A 282 -5.72 -1.66 -22.99
N PRO A 283 -5.69 -0.33 -23.25
CA PRO A 283 -6.20 0.67 -22.33
C PRO A 283 -7.63 0.42 -21.84
N ALA A 284 -8.45 -0.31 -22.62
CA ALA A 284 -9.82 -0.67 -22.24
C ALA A 284 -9.89 -1.45 -20.91
N GLY A 285 -8.82 -2.13 -20.52
CA GLY A 285 -8.71 -2.74 -19.20
C GLY A 285 -8.92 -1.77 -18.02
N MET A 286 -8.61 -0.48 -18.20
CA MET A 286 -8.84 0.56 -17.19
C MET A 286 -10.34 0.82 -16.94
N ILE A 287 -11.22 0.47 -17.86
CA ILE A 287 -12.66 0.71 -17.77
C ILE A 287 -13.50 -0.57 -17.76
N ASP A 288 -12.87 -1.75 -17.75
CA ASP A 288 -13.58 -3.02 -17.71
C ASP A 288 -14.42 -3.13 -16.43
N GLN A 289 -15.72 -3.43 -16.57
CA GLN A 289 -16.68 -3.62 -15.48
C GLN A 289 -16.67 -2.49 -14.41
N LEU A 290 -16.47 -1.22 -14.80
CA LEU A 290 -16.55 -0.06 -13.90
C LEU A 290 -17.90 -0.01 -13.17
N GLY A 291 -17.85 0.10 -11.82
CA GLY A 291 -19.04 0.14 -10.96
C GLY A 291 -19.75 -1.21 -10.76
N VAL A 292 -19.20 -2.31 -11.30
CA VAL A 292 -19.64 -3.69 -11.10
C VAL A 292 -18.62 -4.48 -10.29
N VAL A 293 -17.35 -4.42 -10.68
CA VAL A 293 -16.23 -5.03 -9.97
C VAL A 293 -15.48 -3.94 -9.21
N TYR A 294 -15.31 -4.14 -7.92
CA TYR A 294 -14.62 -3.23 -7.00
C TYR A 294 -13.32 -3.86 -6.53
N GLY A 295 -12.21 -3.12 -6.63
CA GLY A 295 -10.87 -3.60 -6.29
C GLY A 295 -10.76 -4.09 -4.85
N VAL A 296 -11.43 -3.43 -3.91
CA VAL A 296 -11.44 -3.82 -2.51
C VAL A 296 -12.00 -5.22 -2.27
N MET A 297 -12.95 -5.67 -3.09
CA MET A 297 -13.53 -7.02 -3.01
C MET A 297 -12.59 -8.12 -3.53
N LEU A 298 -11.49 -7.74 -4.19
CA LEU A 298 -10.46 -8.63 -4.76
C LEU A 298 -9.12 -8.48 -4.03
N THR A 299 -9.16 -7.93 -2.83
CA THR A 299 -8.00 -7.69 -1.98
C THR A 299 -8.06 -8.60 -0.76
N THR A 300 -6.92 -9.17 -0.38
CA THR A 300 -6.77 -10.08 0.76
C THR A 300 -6.46 -9.29 2.02
N LEU A 301 -7.23 -9.49 3.08
CA LEU A 301 -6.86 -9.12 4.44
C LEU A 301 -6.02 -10.25 5.04
N LYS A 302 -4.72 -10.04 5.23
CA LYS A 302 -3.86 -11.08 5.81
C LYS A 302 -4.26 -11.38 7.26
N LYS A 303 -4.49 -12.65 7.56
CA LYS A 303 -4.77 -13.09 8.94
C LYS A 303 -3.53 -12.96 9.84
N TRP A 304 -2.39 -13.40 9.32
CA TRP A 304 -1.11 -13.38 10.04
C TRP A 304 -0.30 -12.13 9.64
N THR A 305 0.39 -11.54 10.58
CA THR A 305 1.24 -10.36 10.39
C THR A 305 2.59 -10.75 9.79
N THR A 306 2.56 -11.43 8.64
CA THR A 306 3.71 -12.07 8.00
C THR A 306 3.60 -12.00 6.48
N GLY A 307 4.70 -12.28 5.79
CA GLY A 307 4.76 -12.33 4.33
C GLY A 307 3.67 -13.20 3.71
N GLY A 308 3.10 -12.74 2.59
CA GLY A 308 2.01 -13.41 1.89
C GLY A 308 2.26 -14.90 1.59
N PRO A 309 3.47 -15.33 1.19
CA PRO A 309 3.76 -16.76 0.96
C PRO A 309 3.68 -17.65 2.20
N ILE A 310 3.68 -17.08 3.41
CA ILE A 310 3.66 -17.82 4.68
C ILE A 310 2.24 -18.02 5.20
N GLN A 311 1.26 -17.28 4.71
CA GLN A 311 -0.13 -17.34 5.16
C GLN A 311 -0.71 -18.77 5.06
N ALA A 312 -0.64 -19.39 3.88
CA ALA A 312 -1.17 -20.74 3.67
C ALA A 312 -0.48 -21.83 4.53
N PRO A 313 0.85 -21.84 4.67
CA PRO A 313 1.54 -22.73 5.62
C PRO A 313 1.07 -22.59 7.07
N LEU A 314 0.88 -21.37 7.56
CA LEU A 314 0.41 -21.14 8.93
C LEU A 314 -1.06 -21.57 9.11
N ASP A 315 -1.93 -21.27 8.14
CA ASP A 315 -3.32 -21.76 8.15
C ASP A 315 -3.36 -23.30 8.17
N ALA A 316 -2.55 -23.96 7.34
CA ALA A 316 -2.48 -25.42 7.31
C ALA A 316 -2.03 -26.00 8.66
N LEU A 317 -0.99 -25.43 9.28
CA LEU A 317 -0.51 -25.89 10.57
C LEU A 317 -1.51 -25.63 11.69
N GLU A 318 -2.19 -24.48 11.68
CA GLU A 318 -3.28 -24.18 12.62
C GLU A 318 -4.42 -25.19 12.50
N ASN A 319 -4.84 -25.50 11.27
CA ASN A 319 -5.89 -26.49 10.99
C ASN A 319 -5.50 -27.89 11.49
N LEU A 320 -4.25 -28.31 11.27
CA LEU A 320 -3.74 -29.57 11.81
C LEU A 320 -3.83 -29.61 13.33
N GLN A 321 -3.34 -28.56 14.00
CA GLN A 321 -3.34 -28.47 15.46
C GLN A 321 -4.76 -28.44 16.06
N LYS A 322 -5.72 -27.80 15.37
CA LYS A 322 -7.13 -27.76 15.79
C LYS A 322 -7.82 -29.12 15.63
N ARG A 323 -7.55 -29.81 14.51
CA ARG A 323 -8.19 -31.10 14.18
C ARG A 323 -7.60 -32.26 14.96
N GLN A 324 -6.29 -32.28 15.15
CA GLN A 324 -5.54 -33.33 15.83
C GLN A 324 -4.46 -32.69 16.72
N PRO A 325 -4.78 -32.29 17.95
CA PRO A 325 -3.84 -31.61 18.84
C PRO A 325 -2.55 -32.42 19.10
N PHE A 326 -1.41 -31.76 19.07
CA PHE A 326 -0.09 -32.29 19.41
C PHE A 326 0.77 -31.15 19.99
N GLN A 327 1.82 -31.53 20.72
CA GLN A 327 2.80 -30.61 21.30
C GLN A 327 4.05 -30.50 20.43
N ALA A 328 4.79 -29.39 20.57
CA ALA A 328 5.99 -29.14 19.78
C ALA A 328 7.09 -30.18 19.96
N ASP A 329 7.22 -30.77 21.17
CA ASP A 329 8.18 -31.82 21.48
C ASP A 329 7.85 -33.16 20.80
N GLN A 330 6.57 -33.40 20.52
CA GLN A 330 6.11 -34.59 19.79
C GLN A 330 6.41 -34.51 18.28
N VAL A 331 6.77 -33.35 17.75
CA VAL A 331 7.09 -33.22 16.34
C VAL A 331 8.50 -33.69 16.05
N GLU A 332 8.66 -34.63 15.15
CA GLU A 332 9.94 -35.07 14.62
C GLU A 332 10.35 -34.31 13.37
N LYS A 333 9.39 -34.08 12.46
CA LYS A 333 9.61 -33.41 11.18
C LYS A 333 8.36 -32.65 10.73
N VAL A 334 8.56 -31.48 10.12
CA VAL A 334 7.53 -30.76 9.35
C VAL A 334 8.06 -30.53 7.94
N VAL A 335 7.30 -30.96 6.95
CA VAL A 335 7.56 -30.63 5.54
C VAL A 335 6.51 -29.64 5.08
N VAL A 336 6.98 -28.51 4.55
CA VAL A 336 6.13 -27.47 3.98
C VAL A 336 6.39 -27.39 2.48
N ARG A 337 5.39 -27.67 1.67
CA ARG A 337 5.43 -27.54 0.21
C ARG A 337 4.68 -26.29 -0.20
N THR A 338 5.33 -25.43 -0.95
CA THR A 338 4.75 -24.19 -1.52
C THR A 338 5.23 -24.02 -2.95
N ALA A 339 4.61 -23.10 -3.70
CA ALA A 339 5.08 -22.70 -5.02
C ALA A 339 6.58 -22.36 -5.01
N THR A 340 7.30 -22.70 -6.06
CA THR A 340 8.76 -22.52 -6.17
C THR A 340 9.19 -21.08 -5.93
N SER A 341 8.49 -20.12 -6.53
CA SER A 341 8.74 -18.68 -6.34
C SER A 341 8.48 -18.21 -4.90
N ALA A 342 7.43 -18.75 -4.26
CA ALA A 342 7.10 -18.49 -2.87
C ALA A 342 8.19 -19.04 -1.93
N ALA A 343 8.61 -20.29 -2.14
CA ALA A 343 9.68 -20.93 -1.36
C ALA A 343 10.98 -20.10 -1.44
N TYR A 344 11.38 -19.65 -2.63
CA TYR A 344 12.56 -18.81 -2.80
C TYR A 344 12.49 -17.51 -1.97
N THR A 345 11.30 -16.91 -1.88
CA THR A 345 11.10 -15.64 -1.18
C THR A 345 11.28 -15.75 0.34
N VAL A 346 10.86 -16.88 0.96
CA VAL A 346 10.73 -17.00 2.42
C VAL A 346 11.69 -18.01 3.06
N ASN A 347 12.60 -18.59 2.27
CA ASN A 347 13.51 -19.63 2.75
C ASN A 347 14.62 -19.08 3.64
N ASN A 348 14.60 -19.44 4.92
CA ASN A 348 15.64 -19.11 5.90
C ASN A 348 16.10 -17.64 5.88
N ARG A 349 15.13 -16.72 5.81
CA ARG A 349 15.41 -15.29 5.84
C ARG A 349 15.91 -14.84 7.21
N ASP A 350 16.66 -13.75 7.25
CA ASP A 350 17.15 -13.13 8.49
C ASP A 350 16.08 -12.27 9.17
N MET A 351 15.03 -11.88 8.45
CA MET A 351 13.87 -11.16 9.00
C MET A 351 12.83 -12.17 9.48
N PRO A 352 12.36 -12.07 10.75
CA PRO A 352 11.48 -13.09 11.33
C PRO A 352 10.11 -13.18 10.64
N ASP A 353 9.49 -12.06 10.26
CA ASP A 353 8.16 -11.97 9.64
C ASP A 353 8.08 -12.52 8.21
N ILE A 354 9.22 -12.74 7.57
CA ILE A 354 9.32 -13.40 6.25
C ILE A 354 10.17 -14.65 6.23
N CYS A 355 10.49 -15.21 7.40
CA CYS A 355 11.22 -16.48 7.53
C CYS A 355 10.27 -17.63 7.83
N LEU A 356 9.95 -18.46 6.82
CA LEU A 356 8.96 -19.53 6.96
C LEU A 356 9.34 -20.52 8.05
N GLN A 357 10.60 -21.00 8.10
CA GLN A 357 11.03 -22.00 9.07
C GLN A 357 10.95 -21.48 10.52
N HIS A 358 11.24 -20.19 10.71
CA HIS A 358 11.10 -19.52 12.00
C HIS A 358 9.62 -19.47 12.44
N LEU A 359 8.74 -19.00 11.56
CA LEU A 359 7.32 -18.81 11.89
C LEU A 359 6.59 -20.13 12.09
N VAL A 360 6.94 -21.17 11.34
CA VAL A 360 6.45 -22.54 11.61
C VAL A 360 6.92 -23.02 12.99
N ALA A 361 8.17 -22.79 13.36
CA ALA A 361 8.67 -23.13 14.70
C ALA A 361 7.93 -22.37 15.82
N VAL A 362 7.68 -21.07 15.61
CA VAL A 362 6.87 -20.24 16.54
C VAL A 362 5.45 -20.80 16.67
N MET A 363 4.78 -21.11 15.55
CA MET A 363 3.43 -21.69 15.55
C MET A 363 3.37 -23.03 16.28
N LEU A 364 4.40 -23.87 16.17
CA LEU A 364 4.47 -25.14 16.91
C LEU A 364 4.53 -24.92 18.42
N LEU A 365 5.33 -23.94 18.87
CA LEU A 365 5.54 -23.62 20.29
C LEU A 365 4.36 -22.88 20.91
N ASP A 366 3.89 -21.81 20.27
CA ASP A 366 2.92 -20.86 20.81
C ASP A 366 1.48 -21.18 20.41
N LYS A 367 1.27 -22.10 19.45
CA LYS A 367 -0.03 -22.41 18.84
C LYS A 367 -0.65 -21.25 18.06
N THR A 368 0.08 -20.18 17.88
CA THR A 368 -0.28 -18.97 17.11
C THR A 368 0.99 -18.24 16.68
N VAL A 369 0.83 -17.24 15.82
CA VAL A 369 1.88 -16.26 15.49
C VAL A 369 1.32 -14.88 15.79
N SER A 370 1.72 -14.29 16.92
CA SER A 370 1.36 -12.92 17.27
C SER A 370 2.24 -11.90 16.54
N PHE A 371 1.79 -10.65 16.45
CA PHE A 371 2.58 -9.54 15.93
C PHE A 371 3.95 -9.44 16.61
N HIS A 372 3.98 -9.51 17.95
CA HIS A 372 5.24 -9.48 18.70
C HIS A 372 6.16 -10.63 18.33
N ALA A 373 5.65 -11.86 18.25
CA ALA A 373 6.44 -13.02 17.91
C ALA A 373 6.99 -12.99 16.46
N ALA A 374 6.23 -12.39 15.53
CA ALA A 374 6.64 -12.24 14.14
C ALA A 374 7.74 -11.16 13.95
N HIS A 375 7.98 -10.28 14.94
CA HIS A 375 8.95 -9.18 14.85
C HIS A 375 10.06 -9.25 15.90
N ASP A 376 10.14 -10.34 16.68
CA ASP A 376 11.16 -10.54 17.70
C ASP A 376 12.44 -11.16 17.10
N ASN A 377 13.39 -10.31 16.73
CA ASN A 377 14.69 -10.77 16.21
C ASN A 377 15.48 -11.60 17.24
N ALA A 378 15.37 -11.31 18.53
CA ALA A 378 16.05 -12.07 19.56
C ALA A 378 15.53 -13.51 19.63
N ARG A 379 14.22 -13.68 19.40
CA ARG A 379 13.57 -15.00 19.38
C ARG A 379 14.05 -15.90 18.24
N MET A 380 14.58 -15.36 17.16
CA MET A 380 15.22 -16.16 16.10
C MET A 380 16.44 -16.92 16.59
N GLN A 381 17.03 -16.51 17.70
CA GLN A 381 18.16 -17.16 18.36
C GLN A 381 17.77 -17.98 19.60
N ASP A 382 16.48 -18.01 19.97
CA ASP A 382 15.98 -18.80 21.09
C ASP A 382 16.26 -20.30 20.86
N PRO A 383 16.91 -20.99 21.81
CA PRO A 383 17.21 -22.41 21.65
C PRO A 383 15.98 -23.31 21.44
N ALA A 384 14.80 -22.98 22.00
CA ALA A 384 13.58 -23.70 21.77
C ALA A 384 13.07 -23.53 20.33
N VAL A 385 13.11 -22.30 19.82
CA VAL A 385 12.75 -21.98 18.42
C VAL A 385 13.72 -22.64 17.45
N LEU A 386 15.03 -22.56 17.69
CA LEU A 386 16.06 -23.17 16.84
C LEU A 386 15.90 -24.71 16.76
N ARG A 387 15.57 -25.36 17.89
CA ARG A 387 15.29 -26.82 17.89
C ARG A 387 14.09 -27.18 17.02
N GLN A 388 13.02 -26.39 17.04
CA GLN A 388 11.85 -26.63 16.18
C GLN A 388 12.14 -26.27 14.73
N ARG A 389 12.82 -25.12 14.49
CA ARG A 389 13.23 -24.68 13.15
C ARG A 389 14.06 -25.73 12.42
N ALA A 390 14.95 -26.45 13.11
CA ALA A 390 15.77 -27.52 12.55
C ALA A 390 14.95 -28.72 12.02
N LYS A 391 13.70 -28.88 12.48
CA LYS A 391 12.78 -29.93 12.01
C LYS A 391 11.97 -29.53 10.78
N VAL A 392 12.00 -28.24 10.38
CA VAL A 392 11.20 -27.70 9.29
C VAL A 392 11.95 -27.77 7.98
N GLN A 393 11.42 -28.51 7.04
CA GLN A 393 11.89 -28.61 5.67
C GLN A 393 10.94 -27.87 4.72
N LEU A 394 11.42 -26.82 4.04
CA LEU A 394 10.71 -26.15 2.96
C LEU A 394 11.03 -26.84 1.63
N VAL A 395 10.01 -27.22 0.88
CA VAL A 395 10.14 -27.92 -0.41
C VAL A 395 9.45 -27.08 -1.49
N PRO A 396 10.21 -26.55 -2.46
CA PRO A 396 9.64 -25.93 -3.65
C PRO A 396 8.82 -26.95 -4.46
N ASP A 397 7.67 -26.55 -4.97
CA ASP A 397 6.74 -27.42 -5.68
C ASP A 397 6.27 -26.77 -6.99
N GLU A 398 6.68 -27.39 -8.12
CA GLU A 398 6.37 -26.91 -9.47
C GLU A 398 4.88 -27.06 -9.84
N GLU A 399 4.18 -28.03 -9.24
CA GLU A 399 2.73 -28.15 -9.47
C GLU A 399 1.96 -27.05 -8.73
N LEU A 400 2.43 -26.65 -7.54
CA LEU A 400 1.87 -25.51 -6.83
C LEU A 400 2.24 -24.17 -7.50
N GLU A 401 3.40 -24.10 -8.17
CA GLU A 401 3.78 -22.91 -8.96
C GLU A 401 2.77 -22.62 -10.09
N LYS A 402 2.24 -23.64 -10.73
CA LYS A 402 1.25 -23.50 -11.82
C LYS A 402 -0.08 -22.90 -11.32
N LEU A 403 -0.33 -22.91 -10.01
CA LEU A 403 -1.55 -22.37 -9.41
C LEU A 403 -1.44 -20.87 -9.08
N ILE A 404 -0.23 -20.28 -9.18
CA ILE A 404 -0.05 -18.84 -8.96
C ILE A 404 -0.98 -18.05 -9.90
N PRO A 405 -1.72 -17.05 -9.42
CA PRO A 405 -1.53 -16.32 -8.15
C PRO A 405 -2.21 -16.93 -6.91
N VAL A 406 -2.94 -18.04 -7.01
CA VAL A 406 -3.53 -18.71 -5.85
C VAL A 406 -2.40 -19.30 -4.99
N ARG A 407 -2.34 -18.88 -3.73
CA ARG A 407 -1.29 -19.31 -2.78
C ARG A 407 -1.72 -20.59 -2.07
N VAL A 408 -1.32 -21.73 -2.61
CA VAL A 408 -1.58 -23.05 -2.04
C VAL A 408 -0.38 -23.52 -1.24
N ALA A 409 -0.61 -24.18 -0.10
CA ALA A 409 0.42 -24.89 0.64
C ALA A 409 -0.05 -26.28 1.09
N ILE A 410 0.91 -27.20 1.22
CA ILE A 410 0.73 -28.52 1.84
C ILE A 410 1.69 -28.60 3.00
N VAL A 411 1.17 -28.91 4.19
CA VAL A 411 1.98 -29.13 5.40
C VAL A 411 1.82 -30.57 5.86
N GLU A 412 2.94 -31.24 6.01
CA GLU A 412 3.03 -32.63 6.52
C GLU A 412 3.81 -32.62 7.82
N ALA A 413 3.21 -33.16 8.90
CA ALA A 413 3.86 -33.31 10.21
C ALA A 413 4.00 -34.77 10.58
N THR A 414 5.23 -35.20 10.89
CA THR A 414 5.53 -36.51 11.44
C THR A 414 5.75 -36.38 12.94
N LEU A 415 5.02 -37.17 13.72
CA LEU A 415 5.08 -37.16 15.18
C LEU A 415 5.82 -38.39 15.73
N SER A 416 6.38 -38.27 16.92
CA SER A 416 7.16 -39.32 17.61
C SER A 416 6.36 -40.57 17.97
N ASP A 417 5.02 -40.50 17.97
CA ASP A 417 4.12 -41.62 18.16
C ASP A 417 3.78 -42.35 16.84
N GLY A 418 4.42 -41.95 15.73
CA GLY A 418 4.23 -42.54 14.40
C GLY A 418 3.09 -41.96 13.59
N ARG A 419 2.34 -40.98 14.12
CA ARG A 419 1.30 -40.31 13.33
C ARG A 419 1.92 -39.46 12.22
N HIS A 420 1.31 -39.54 11.03
CA HIS A 420 1.57 -38.66 9.88
C HIS A 420 0.34 -37.82 9.61
N LEU A 421 0.46 -36.52 9.77
CA LEU A 421 -0.62 -35.57 9.61
C LEU A 421 -0.36 -34.74 8.35
N THR A 422 -1.40 -34.55 7.52
CA THR A 422 -1.29 -33.75 6.31
C THR A 422 -2.46 -32.77 6.23
N GLU A 423 -2.18 -31.57 5.82
CA GLU A 423 -3.16 -30.53 5.52
C GLU A 423 -2.79 -29.79 4.26
N ARG A 424 -3.79 -29.55 3.40
CA ARG A 424 -3.68 -28.74 2.20
C ARG A 424 -4.61 -27.54 2.32
N VAL A 425 -4.08 -26.34 2.20
CA VAL A 425 -4.84 -25.07 2.13
C VAL A 425 -4.85 -24.59 0.69
N GLU A 426 -6.05 -24.46 0.12
CA GLU A 426 -6.26 -23.96 -1.24
C GLU A 426 -6.66 -22.48 -1.22
N HIS A 427 -7.40 -22.04 -0.22
CA HIS A 427 -7.85 -20.68 -0.04
C HIS A 427 -7.42 -20.16 1.32
N VAL A 428 -6.42 -19.28 1.31
CA VAL A 428 -5.87 -18.64 2.52
C VAL A 428 -6.95 -17.84 3.23
N ARG A 429 -6.95 -17.87 4.58
CA ARG A 429 -7.86 -17.04 5.37
C ARG A 429 -7.61 -15.56 5.11
N GLY A 430 -8.67 -14.85 4.72
CA GLY A 430 -8.67 -13.43 4.36
C GLY A 430 -8.70 -13.16 2.86
N THR A 431 -8.59 -14.19 2.00
CA THR A 431 -8.82 -14.03 0.55
C THR A 431 -10.31 -13.87 0.26
N PRO A 432 -10.68 -13.37 -0.93
CA PRO A 432 -12.07 -13.28 -1.35
C PRO A 432 -12.85 -14.63 -1.29
N GLU A 433 -12.17 -15.74 -1.51
CA GLU A 433 -12.73 -17.10 -1.45
C GLU A 433 -12.90 -17.63 -0.03
N ASN A 434 -12.14 -17.09 0.93
CA ASN A 434 -12.19 -17.46 2.36
C ASN A 434 -12.05 -16.21 3.25
N PRO A 435 -13.00 -15.25 3.17
CA PRO A 435 -12.88 -13.94 3.80
C PRO A 435 -12.88 -14.02 5.32
N MET A 436 -12.12 -13.14 5.97
CA MET A 436 -12.18 -12.96 7.42
C MET A 436 -13.57 -12.42 7.82
N THR A 437 -14.08 -12.93 8.93
CA THR A 437 -15.27 -12.35 9.58
C THR A 437 -14.94 -10.99 10.20
N GLN A 438 -15.94 -10.13 10.38
CA GLN A 438 -15.75 -8.86 11.08
C GLN A 438 -15.13 -9.05 12.48
N SER A 439 -15.48 -10.12 13.19
CA SER A 439 -14.90 -10.42 14.51
C SER A 439 -13.39 -10.73 14.43
N GLU A 440 -12.93 -11.43 13.39
CA GLU A 440 -11.51 -11.70 13.17
C GLU A 440 -10.75 -10.43 12.79
N VAL A 441 -11.33 -9.57 11.94
CA VAL A 441 -10.74 -8.27 11.60
C VAL A 441 -10.62 -7.38 12.86
N ILE A 442 -11.65 -7.36 13.69
CA ILE A 442 -11.61 -6.64 14.98
C ILE A 442 -10.56 -7.23 15.92
N ALA A 443 -10.42 -8.54 15.98
CA ALA A 443 -9.43 -9.20 16.84
C ALA A 443 -8.00 -8.85 16.40
N LYS A 444 -7.69 -8.92 15.10
CA LYS A 444 -6.43 -8.47 14.53
C LYS A 444 -6.14 -7.01 14.83
N ALA A 445 -7.11 -6.12 14.59
CA ALA A 445 -6.95 -4.70 14.88
C ALA A 445 -6.69 -4.42 16.37
N ARG A 446 -7.33 -5.14 17.28
CA ARG A 446 -7.06 -5.03 18.72
C ARG A 446 -5.66 -5.48 19.09
N GLU A 447 -5.20 -6.59 18.56
CA GLU A 447 -3.84 -7.08 18.77
C GLU A 447 -2.81 -6.02 18.38
N LEU A 448 -2.95 -5.45 17.20
CA LEU A 448 -2.01 -4.48 16.63
C LEU A 448 -2.03 -3.11 17.33
N MET A 449 -3.19 -2.65 17.78
CA MET A 449 -3.34 -1.27 18.25
C MET A 449 -3.29 -1.12 19.78
N THR A 450 -3.66 -2.16 20.55
CA THR A 450 -3.87 -1.99 22.00
C THR A 450 -2.59 -1.59 22.73
N GLY A 451 -1.44 -2.14 22.34
CA GLY A 451 -0.15 -1.83 22.97
C GLY A 451 0.27 -0.36 22.82
N VAL A 452 -0.12 0.27 21.71
CA VAL A 452 0.27 1.63 21.36
C VAL A 452 -0.76 2.65 21.85
N LEU A 453 -2.04 2.42 21.52
CA LEU A 453 -3.12 3.39 21.79
C LEU A 453 -3.82 3.18 23.15
N GLY A 454 -3.64 2.03 23.77
CA GLY A 454 -4.40 1.59 24.94
C GLY A 454 -5.78 1.05 24.57
N ALA A 455 -6.33 0.14 25.41
CA ALA A 455 -7.55 -0.61 25.11
C ALA A 455 -8.80 0.28 24.88
N ALA A 456 -8.95 1.35 25.64
CA ALA A 456 -10.11 2.24 25.52
C ALA A 456 -10.12 3.02 24.20
N THR A 457 -8.97 3.58 23.80
CA THR A 457 -8.83 4.31 22.52
C THR A 457 -8.97 3.37 21.33
N CYS A 458 -8.34 2.20 21.42
CA CYS A 458 -8.44 1.15 20.41
C CYS A 458 -9.91 0.74 20.15
N SER A 459 -10.69 0.46 21.21
CA SER A 459 -12.09 0.08 21.07
C SER A 459 -12.92 1.20 20.42
N LYS A 460 -12.71 2.45 20.82
CA LYS A 460 -13.40 3.61 20.24
C LYS A 460 -13.03 3.81 18.76
N LEU A 461 -11.76 3.62 18.40
CA LEU A 461 -11.32 3.73 16.99
C LEU A 461 -12.00 2.67 16.14
N ILE A 462 -12.02 1.41 16.58
CA ILE A 462 -12.70 0.32 15.90
C ILE A 462 -14.19 0.64 15.68
N GLU A 463 -14.89 1.06 16.73
CA GLU A 463 -16.30 1.44 16.65
C GLU A 463 -16.53 2.57 15.64
N ARG A 464 -15.69 3.62 15.66
CA ARG A 464 -15.81 4.76 14.74
C ARG A 464 -15.53 4.40 13.30
N VAL A 465 -14.54 3.54 13.04
CA VAL A 465 -14.23 3.06 11.68
C VAL A 465 -15.36 2.19 11.13
N LEU A 466 -15.91 1.29 11.92
CA LEU A 466 -17.06 0.46 11.50
C LEU A 466 -18.34 1.30 11.30
N ALA A 467 -18.44 2.45 11.95
CA ALA A 467 -19.55 3.41 11.84
C ALA A 467 -19.16 4.67 11.03
N LEU A 468 -18.26 4.57 10.05
CA LEU A 468 -17.79 5.71 9.25
C LEU A 468 -18.91 6.50 8.57
N ASP A 469 -20.02 5.85 8.22
CA ASP A 469 -21.18 6.53 7.63
C ASP A 469 -21.76 7.62 8.54
N ASN A 470 -21.55 7.53 9.86
CA ASN A 470 -22.03 8.47 10.87
C ASN A 470 -21.01 9.56 11.21
N VAL A 471 -19.78 9.50 10.67
CA VAL A 471 -18.73 10.49 10.88
C VAL A 471 -18.98 11.69 9.97
N LYS A 472 -19.21 12.87 10.55
CA LYS A 472 -19.49 14.09 9.78
C LYS A 472 -18.21 14.76 9.24
N ASP A 473 -17.14 14.66 10.00
CA ASP A 473 -15.82 15.18 9.64
C ASP A 473 -14.76 14.14 10.01
N ILE A 474 -13.94 13.72 9.07
CA ILE A 474 -12.92 12.68 9.28
C ILE A 474 -11.92 13.06 10.38
N ARG A 475 -11.76 14.37 10.68
CA ARG A 475 -10.94 14.87 11.79
C ARG A 475 -11.44 14.42 13.16
N GLU A 476 -12.66 13.90 13.26
CA GLU A 476 -13.16 13.26 14.50
C GLU A 476 -12.37 12.01 14.87
N LEU A 477 -11.70 11.35 13.90
CA LEU A 477 -10.81 10.22 14.15
C LEU A 477 -9.45 10.65 14.71
N ARG A 478 -9.03 11.90 14.50
CA ARG A 478 -7.72 12.41 14.89
C ARG A 478 -7.34 12.14 16.35
N PRO A 479 -8.21 12.41 17.37
CA PRO A 479 -7.88 12.09 18.75
C PRO A 479 -7.68 10.61 19.02
N LEU A 480 -8.31 9.73 18.21
CA LEU A 480 -8.23 8.28 18.35
C LEU A 480 -7.02 7.68 17.64
N LEU A 481 -6.53 8.37 16.59
CA LEU A 481 -5.33 7.99 15.84
C LEU A 481 -4.04 8.52 16.48
N ARG A 482 -4.13 9.39 17.50
CA ARG A 482 -2.97 9.93 18.19
C ARG A 482 -2.47 8.95 19.24
N GLY A 483 -1.17 8.69 19.21
CA GLY A 483 -0.46 7.94 20.23
C GLY A 483 0.31 8.85 21.21
N PRO A 484 0.98 8.24 22.20
CA PRO A 484 1.89 8.95 23.10
C PRO A 484 3.09 9.52 22.34
N ASP A 485 3.72 10.58 22.87
CA ASP A 485 4.95 11.11 22.29
C ASP A 485 6.14 10.19 22.60
N HIS A 486 6.47 9.35 21.65
CA HIS A 486 7.59 8.39 21.75
C HIS A 486 8.98 9.05 21.88
N ALA A 487 9.11 10.37 21.63
CA ALA A 487 10.38 11.08 21.83
C ALA A 487 10.88 11.00 23.28
N LYS A 488 9.99 10.78 24.24
CA LYS A 488 10.34 10.60 25.66
C LYS A 488 10.81 9.18 26.00
N ARG A 489 10.65 8.20 25.11
CA ARG A 489 11.13 6.82 25.30
C ARG A 489 12.46 6.51 24.62
N SER A 490 12.98 7.39 23.75
CA SER A 490 14.17 7.10 22.93
C SER A 490 15.49 7.61 23.45
N SER A 491 15.76 7.55 24.75
CA SER A 491 17.15 7.58 25.25
C SER A 491 17.97 6.34 24.82
N VAL A 492 17.34 5.31 24.26
CA VAL A 492 17.97 4.06 23.81
C VAL A 492 18.39 4.10 22.32
N LEU A 493 17.75 4.91 21.48
CA LEU A 493 18.08 4.98 20.04
C LEU A 493 19.38 5.74 19.74
N ASN A 494 19.75 6.72 20.56
CA ASN A 494 20.99 7.47 20.39
C ASN A 494 22.26 6.62 20.62
N VAL A 495 22.14 5.44 21.22
CA VAL A 495 23.26 4.52 21.43
C VAL A 495 23.52 3.67 20.17
N ALA A 496 22.50 3.29 19.43
CA ALA A 496 22.64 2.44 18.25
C ALA A 496 23.15 3.21 17.01
N LEU A 497 22.75 4.47 16.83
CA LEU A 497 23.22 5.32 15.72
C LEU A 497 24.67 5.79 15.90
N ASN A 498 25.15 5.91 17.14
CA ASN A 498 26.55 6.26 17.45
C ASN A 498 27.53 5.08 17.42
N GLN A 499 27.05 3.84 17.21
CA GLN A 499 27.92 2.66 17.10
C GLN A 499 28.16 2.22 15.64
N GLN A 500 27.56 2.92 14.66
CA GLN A 500 27.74 2.64 13.22
C GLN A 500 28.43 3.81 12.48
N GLY A 501 28.98 4.78 13.22
CA GLY A 501 29.79 5.88 12.68
C GLY A 501 31.30 5.63 12.81
#